data_35459146231f4d7a0b5cb859ac5d1089
#
_entry.id   35459146231f4d7a0b5cb859ac5d1089
#
_cell.length_a   1.000
_cell.length_b   1.000
_cell.length_c   1.000
_cell.angle_alpha   90.00
_cell.angle_beta   90.00
_cell.angle_gamma   90.00
#
_symmetry.space_group_name_H-M   'P 1'
#
loop_
_entity.id
_entity.type
_entity.pdbx_description
1 polymer ?
#
loop_
_entity_poly.entity_id
_entity_poly.type
_entity_poly.pdbx_seq_one_letter_code
_entity_poly.pdbx_strand_id
1 'polypeptide(L)'
;GTILIGEGTFYLEQPLRISASGVVLRGMGKNKTRLVKKGFDREALIYIEGKNSLTKGDTIKVADKKLAAGSNKLTLASAAKVKAGDRIMILRPSTKEWIAALKCDDFGGGLDYTGWKPTDIDMLWNRTITSVDGNNITIDAPLTMTIDQLYGNASLITSYNKGEITECGVENMTIESAHNDWNPKDEDHCWDGVWMNYTSDCWVRRVDFKHFAGSAVNLQKQTRRTTVE
;
A
#
# COMPACT_ATOMS: atom_id res chain seq x y z
N GLY A 1 14.17 -16.05 6.71
CA GLY A 1 14.10 -16.99 7.85
C GLY A 1 13.03 -16.61 8.86
N THR A 2 12.72 -17.51 9.80
CA THR A 2 11.71 -17.27 10.82
C THR A 2 12.34 -17.01 12.18
N ILE A 3 11.91 -15.92 12.81
CA ILE A 3 12.21 -15.63 14.22
C ILE A 3 11.03 -16.15 15.04
N LEU A 4 11.24 -17.20 15.81
CA LEU A 4 10.23 -17.77 16.67
C LEU A 4 10.26 -17.05 18.04
N ILE A 5 9.11 -16.48 18.41
CA ILE A 5 8.92 -15.83 19.72
C ILE A 5 8.21 -16.84 20.63
N GLY A 6 8.81 -17.16 21.75
CA GLY A 6 8.31 -18.14 22.72
C GLY A 6 6.95 -17.77 23.34
N GLU A 7 6.48 -18.64 24.23
CA GLU A 7 5.28 -18.37 25.05
C GLU A 7 5.60 -17.30 26.10
N GLY A 8 4.64 -16.38 26.32
CA GLY A 8 4.76 -15.32 27.32
C GLY A 8 4.28 -13.98 26.83
N THR A 9 4.32 -13.01 27.73
CA THR A 9 4.04 -11.59 27.42
C THR A 9 5.37 -10.83 27.41
N PHE A 10 5.63 -10.16 26.29
CA PHE A 10 6.86 -9.39 26.06
C PHE A 10 6.49 -7.91 25.93
N TYR A 11 7.12 -7.09 26.74
CA TYR A 11 6.91 -5.64 26.72
C TYR A 11 8.00 -4.97 25.91
N LEU A 12 7.58 -4.09 25.00
CA LEU A 12 8.46 -3.39 24.06
C LEU A 12 8.38 -1.89 24.32
N GLU A 13 9.52 -1.25 24.52
CA GLU A 13 9.64 0.20 24.61
C GLU A 13 9.83 0.83 23.22
N GLN A 14 10.34 0.07 22.25
CA GLN A 14 10.60 0.51 20.88
C GLN A 14 9.91 -0.41 19.89
N PRO A 15 9.57 0.06 18.67
CA PRO A 15 9.04 -0.76 17.59
C PRO A 15 10.00 -1.87 17.16
N LEU A 16 9.43 -2.97 16.70
CA LEU A 16 10.17 -3.97 15.94
C LEU A 16 10.26 -3.55 14.48
N ARG A 17 11.43 -3.72 13.84
CA ARG A 17 11.62 -3.32 12.44
C ARG A 17 12.18 -4.48 11.61
N ILE A 18 11.46 -4.83 10.55
CA ILE A 18 11.87 -5.78 9.52
C ILE A 18 12.25 -4.96 8.28
N SER A 19 13.52 -4.99 7.91
CA SER A 19 14.07 -4.24 6.78
C SER A 19 14.79 -5.11 5.75
N ALA A 20 14.60 -6.43 5.82
CA ALA A 20 15.17 -7.40 4.88
C ALA A 20 14.10 -8.39 4.43
N SER A 21 14.17 -8.85 3.18
CA SER A 21 13.27 -9.84 2.62
C SER A 21 13.37 -11.20 3.33
N GLY A 22 12.27 -11.96 3.31
CA GLY A 22 12.23 -13.32 3.81
C GLY A 22 12.26 -13.45 5.33
N VAL A 23 11.90 -12.42 6.08
CA VAL A 23 11.87 -12.43 7.54
C VAL A 23 10.43 -12.59 8.05
N VAL A 24 10.21 -13.60 8.88
CA VAL A 24 8.92 -13.89 9.49
C VAL A 24 9.03 -13.83 11.01
N LEU A 25 8.18 -13.04 11.65
CA LEU A 25 7.97 -13.08 13.10
C LEU A 25 6.82 -14.04 13.39
N ARG A 26 7.09 -15.12 14.13
CA ARG A 26 6.10 -16.12 14.46
C ARG A 26 6.03 -16.36 15.96
N GLY A 27 4.83 -16.20 16.53
CA GLY A 27 4.54 -16.61 17.90
C GLY A 27 4.11 -18.08 18.00
N MET A 28 3.90 -18.52 19.22
CA MET A 28 3.43 -19.89 19.55
C MET A 28 1.91 -20.00 19.48
N GLY A 29 1.19 -18.95 19.19
CA GLY A 29 -0.27 -18.86 19.11
C GLY A 29 -0.83 -17.59 19.75
N LYS A 30 -2.03 -17.20 19.36
CA LYS A 30 -2.71 -15.97 19.83
C LYS A 30 -2.84 -15.88 21.35
N ASN A 31 -3.05 -17.02 22.02
CA ASN A 31 -3.19 -17.11 23.48
C ASN A 31 -1.87 -17.42 24.21
N LYS A 32 -0.78 -17.59 23.47
CA LYS A 32 0.50 -18.05 24.02
C LYS A 32 1.59 -16.99 23.93
N THR A 33 1.66 -16.27 22.81
CA THR A 33 2.63 -15.20 22.59
C THR A 33 1.92 -13.86 22.52
N ARG A 34 2.29 -12.91 23.37
CA ARG A 34 1.73 -11.56 23.40
C ARG A 34 2.86 -10.54 23.39
N LEU A 35 2.82 -9.62 22.44
CA LEU A 35 3.70 -8.46 22.39
C LEU A 35 2.91 -7.22 22.80
N VAL A 36 3.42 -6.45 23.74
CA VAL A 36 2.76 -5.24 24.25
C VAL A 36 3.71 -4.06 24.06
N LYS A 37 3.35 -3.11 23.19
CA LYS A 37 4.10 -1.86 23.07
C LYS A 37 3.68 -0.91 24.18
N LYS A 38 4.68 -0.45 24.92
CA LYS A 38 4.54 0.60 25.94
C LYS A 38 4.85 1.98 25.35
N GLY A 39 4.57 3.01 26.12
CA GLY A 39 4.85 4.40 25.76
C GLY A 39 3.66 5.13 25.18
N PHE A 40 3.82 6.44 25.01
CA PHE A 40 2.79 7.38 24.58
C PHE A 40 3.10 7.95 23.18
N ASP A 41 3.97 7.28 22.42
CA ASP A 41 4.25 7.64 21.04
C ASP A 41 3.23 7.02 20.10
N ARG A 42 3.01 7.68 18.95
CA ARG A 42 2.07 7.24 17.91
C ARG A 42 2.72 6.33 16.84
N GLU A 43 3.86 5.71 17.14
CA GLU A 43 4.51 4.78 16.24
C GLU A 43 3.73 3.46 16.08
N ALA A 44 4.00 2.69 15.04
CA ALA A 44 3.50 1.33 14.92
C ALA A 44 4.27 0.38 15.84
N LEU A 45 3.66 -0.77 16.21
CA LEU A 45 4.37 -1.79 16.98
C LEU A 45 5.40 -2.53 16.11
N ILE A 46 5.01 -2.88 14.87
CA ILE A 46 5.87 -3.60 13.92
C ILE A 46 5.91 -2.83 12.61
N TYR A 47 7.11 -2.49 12.15
CA TYR A 47 7.35 -1.97 10.80
C TYR A 47 7.93 -3.07 9.92
N ILE A 48 7.32 -3.30 8.75
CA ILE A 48 7.88 -4.07 7.65
C ILE A 48 8.14 -3.09 6.52
N GLU A 49 9.41 -2.68 6.36
CA GLU A 49 9.70 -1.50 5.57
C GLU A 49 10.92 -1.66 4.69
N GLY A 50 10.67 -1.62 3.37
CA GLY A 50 11.70 -1.45 2.37
C GLY A 50 12.13 0.01 2.24
N LYS A 51 12.89 0.32 1.20
CA LYS A 51 13.38 1.67 0.91
C LYS A 51 12.76 2.21 -0.37
N ASN A 52 12.51 3.51 -0.41
CA ASN A 52 12.14 4.19 -1.64
C ASN A 52 13.36 4.35 -2.55
N SER A 53 13.58 3.37 -3.42
CA SER A 53 14.61 3.41 -4.45
C SER A 53 13.97 3.25 -5.85
N LEU A 54 12.81 3.88 -6.03
CA LEU A 54 12.04 3.82 -7.25
C LEU A 54 12.79 4.50 -8.41
N THR A 55 13.09 3.73 -9.44
CA THR A 55 13.55 4.21 -10.71
C THR A 55 12.38 4.20 -11.70
N LYS A 56 12.11 5.33 -12.34
CA LYS A 56 11.14 5.46 -13.42
C LYS A 56 11.89 5.47 -14.75
N GLY A 57 11.37 4.70 -15.68
CA GLY A 57 11.89 4.63 -17.05
C GLY A 57 10.96 5.31 -18.05
N ASP A 58 10.72 4.66 -19.19
CA ASP A 58 9.91 5.20 -20.27
C ASP A 58 8.46 5.43 -19.85
N THR A 59 7.88 6.49 -20.40
CA THR A 59 6.46 6.81 -20.28
C THR A 59 5.77 6.55 -21.61
N ILE A 60 4.76 5.70 -21.61
CA ILE A 60 4.01 5.28 -22.80
C ILE A 60 2.54 5.63 -22.60
N LYS A 61 1.93 6.30 -23.57
CA LYS A 61 0.49 6.65 -23.46
C LYS A 61 -0.39 5.40 -23.64
N VAL A 62 -1.46 5.31 -22.88
CA VAL A 62 -2.56 4.39 -23.12
C VAL A 62 -3.38 4.92 -24.29
N ALA A 63 -3.63 4.08 -25.29
CA ALA A 63 -4.30 4.44 -26.54
C ALA A 63 -5.82 4.26 -26.47
N ASP A 64 -6.31 3.49 -25.50
CA ASP A 64 -7.75 3.28 -25.34
C ASP A 64 -8.46 4.61 -25.05
N LYS A 65 -9.59 4.86 -25.71
CA LYS A 65 -10.42 6.04 -25.42
C LYS A 65 -11.09 5.93 -24.07
N LYS A 66 -11.47 4.71 -23.70
CA LYS A 66 -12.12 4.42 -22.42
C LYS A 66 -11.84 2.99 -21.98
N LEU A 67 -11.47 2.80 -20.71
CA LEU A 67 -11.34 1.49 -20.05
C LEU A 67 -12.17 1.51 -18.77
N ALA A 68 -13.06 0.57 -18.63
CA ALA A 68 -13.87 0.45 -17.43
C ALA A 68 -13.06 -0.01 -16.23
N ALA A 69 -13.47 0.33 -15.03
CA ALA A 69 -13.02 -0.34 -13.82
C ALA A 69 -13.21 -1.86 -13.95
N GLY A 70 -12.27 -2.65 -13.47
CA GLY A 70 -12.23 -4.10 -13.68
C GLY A 70 -11.44 -4.54 -14.91
N SER A 71 -11.05 -3.63 -15.80
CA SER A 71 -10.23 -3.97 -16.97
C SER A 71 -8.81 -4.34 -16.56
N ASN A 72 -8.31 -5.44 -17.09
CA ASN A 72 -6.90 -5.88 -16.96
C ASN A 72 -6.15 -5.91 -18.29
N LYS A 73 -6.77 -5.48 -19.37
CA LYS A 73 -6.16 -5.34 -20.70
C LYS A 73 -6.14 -3.87 -21.10
N LEU A 74 -5.02 -3.42 -21.62
CA LEU A 74 -4.80 -2.05 -22.08
C LEU A 74 -4.11 -2.08 -23.44
N THR A 75 -4.48 -1.14 -24.31
CA THR A 75 -3.76 -0.86 -25.56
C THR A 75 -2.81 0.31 -25.34
N LEU A 76 -1.55 0.13 -25.68
CA LEU A 76 -0.53 1.18 -25.61
C LEU A 76 -0.35 1.85 -26.97
N ALA A 77 0.09 3.09 -26.96
CA ALA A 77 0.49 3.77 -28.20
C ALA A 77 1.67 3.03 -28.89
N SER A 78 2.53 2.40 -28.09
CA SER A 78 3.57 1.48 -28.54
C SER A 78 3.99 0.57 -27.39
N ALA A 79 4.01 -0.74 -27.59
CA ALA A 79 4.52 -1.70 -26.61
C ALA A 79 5.94 -2.20 -26.91
N ALA A 80 6.64 -1.59 -27.87
CA ALA A 80 7.97 -2.04 -28.29
C ALA A 80 9.04 -2.07 -27.18
N LYS A 81 8.82 -1.34 -26.08
CA LYS A 81 9.75 -1.21 -24.95
C LYS A 81 9.32 -1.96 -23.70
N VAL A 82 8.29 -2.78 -23.77
CA VAL A 82 7.77 -3.53 -22.61
C VAL A 82 7.61 -5.01 -22.93
N LYS A 83 7.72 -5.86 -21.93
CA LYS A 83 7.58 -7.32 -22.04
C LYS A 83 6.87 -7.90 -20.82
N ALA A 84 6.44 -9.14 -20.92
CA ALA A 84 5.92 -9.88 -19.77
C ALA A 84 6.97 -9.96 -18.65
N GLY A 85 6.53 -9.76 -17.42
CA GLY A 85 7.36 -9.67 -16.23
C GLY A 85 7.78 -8.23 -15.86
N ASP A 86 7.65 -7.26 -16.76
CA ASP A 86 8.00 -5.88 -16.45
C ASP A 86 7.07 -5.29 -15.40
N ARG A 87 7.68 -4.59 -14.45
CA ARG A 87 6.96 -3.80 -13.44
C ARG A 87 6.67 -2.42 -14.01
N ILE A 88 5.46 -1.98 -13.80
CA ILE A 88 4.95 -0.74 -14.35
C ILE A 88 4.13 0.01 -13.32
N MET A 89 4.02 1.30 -13.52
CA MET A 89 3.05 2.17 -12.88
C MET A 89 2.10 2.68 -13.96
N ILE A 90 0.81 2.59 -13.73
CA ILE A 90 -0.21 3.23 -14.58
C ILE A 90 -0.64 4.49 -13.86
N LEU A 91 -0.38 5.64 -14.46
CA LEU A 91 -0.75 6.94 -13.97
C LEU A 91 -2.01 7.42 -14.67
N ARG A 92 -3.05 7.67 -13.91
CA ARG A 92 -4.24 8.41 -14.34
C ARG A 92 -4.21 9.78 -13.65
N PRO A 93 -4.04 10.88 -14.39
CA PRO A 93 -3.97 12.21 -13.79
C PRO A 93 -5.34 12.64 -13.26
N SER A 94 -5.34 13.43 -12.20
CA SER A 94 -6.50 14.18 -11.75
C SER A 94 -6.54 15.53 -12.49
N THR A 95 -7.26 15.54 -13.62
CA THR A 95 -7.37 16.75 -14.44
C THR A 95 -8.44 17.69 -13.89
N LYS A 96 -8.39 18.96 -14.33
CA LYS A 96 -9.39 19.98 -14.00
C LYS A 96 -10.80 19.52 -14.40
N GLU A 97 -10.93 18.92 -15.59
CA GLU A 97 -12.20 18.43 -16.13
C GLU A 97 -12.76 17.28 -15.27
N TRP A 98 -11.91 16.38 -14.80
CA TRP A 98 -12.33 15.29 -13.90
C TRP A 98 -12.76 15.82 -12.53
N ILE A 99 -11.98 16.73 -11.94
CA ILE A 99 -12.28 17.35 -10.64
C ILE A 99 -13.61 18.09 -10.70
N ALA A 100 -13.82 18.90 -11.76
CA ALA A 100 -15.06 19.63 -11.97
C ALA A 100 -16.27 18.69 -12.18
N ALA A 101 -16.10 17.58 -12.93
CA ALA A 101 -17.16 16.58 -13.14
C ALA A 101 -17.60 15.92 -11.82
N LEU A 102 -16.70 15.80 -10.84
CA LEU A 102 -16.99 15.30 -9.50
C LEU A 102 -17.51 16.38 -8.53
N LYS A 103 -17.48 17.65 -8.93
CA LYS A 103 -17.78 18.80 -8.07
C LYS A 103 -16.88 18.86 -6.83
N CYS A 104 -15.60 18.50 -7.02
CA CYS A 104 -14.57 18.49 -5.97
C CYS A 104 -13.58 19.66 -6.07
N ASP A 105 -13.82 20.61 -6.95
CA ASP A 105 -13.05 21.84 -7.13
C ASP A 105 -13.31 22.88 -6.05
N ASP A 106 -14.47 22.78 -5.37
CA ASP A 106 -14.83 23.58 -4.22
C ASP A 106 -15.73 22.77 -3.27
N PHE A 107 -15.29 22.57 -2.03
CA PHE A 107 -16.09 21.90 -0.98
C PHE A 107 -16.96 22.87 -0.21
N GLY A 108 -17.00 24.15 -0.57
CA GLY A 108 -17.77 25.19 0.09
C GLY A 108 -17.10 25.73 1.36
N GLY A 109 -17.87 26.46 2.15
CA GLY A 109 -17.36 27.03 3.43
C GLY A 109 -16.61 28.36 3.26
N GLY A 110 -16.50 28.89 2.04
CA GLY A 110 -15.88 30.19 1.76
C GLY A 110 -14.35 30.21 1.96
N LEU A 111 -13.70 29.06 1.88
CA LEU A 111 -12.25 28.91 2.01
C LEU A 111 -11.63 28.49 0.66
N ASP A 112 -10.83 29.34 0.07
CA ASP A 112 -10.22 29.16 -1.27
C ASP A 112 -9.39 27.89 -1.44
N TYR A 113 -9.02 27.21 -0.36
CA TYR A 113 -8.19 25.99 -0.38
C TYR A 113 -8.96 24.69 -0.19
N THR A 114 -10.28 24.74 -0.14
CA THR A 114 -11.12 23.56 0.20
C THR A 114 -11.46 22.66 -0.98
N GLY A 115 -10.92 22.88 -2.13
CA GLY A 115 -11.12 22.03 -3.31
C GLY A 115 -9.86 21.30 -3.75
N TRP A 116 -10.04 20.23 -4.53
CA TRP A 116 -8.93 19.56 -5.19
C TRP A 116 -8.35 20.42 -6.32
N LYS A 117 -7.04 20.36 -6.49
CA LYS A 117 -6.34 20.96 -7.63
C LYS A 117 -5.84 19.87 -8.57
N PRO A 118 -5.63 20.16 -9.86
CA PRO A 118 -5.02 19.20 -10.79
C PRO A 118 -3.71 18.64 -10.24
N THR A 119 -3.53 17.34 -10.37
CA THR A 119 -2.42 16.52 -9.87
C THR A 119 -2.41 16.18 -8.37
N ASP A 120 -3.30 16.74 -7.56
CA ASP A 120 -3.38 16.45 -6.12
C ASP A 120 -3.79 14.99 -5.84
N ILE A 121 -4.67 14.45 -6.69
CA ILE A 121 -5.33 13.14 -6.49
C ILE A 121 -5.02 12.21 -7.67
N ASP A 122 -3.80 12.25 -8.16
CA ASP A 122 -3.37 11.34 -9.23
C ASP A 122 -3.46 9.88 -8.77
N MET A 123 -4.06 9.04 -9.61
CA MET A 123 -4.15 7.61 -9.34
C MET A 123 -2.95 6.88 -9.93
N LEU A 124 -2.26 6.13 -9.08
CA LEU A 124 -1.11 5.32 -9.46
C LEU A 124 -1.38 3.85 -9.15
N TRP A 125 -1.39 3.00 -10.17
CA TRP A 125 -1.48 1.56 -10.01
C TRP A 125 -0.13 0.91 -10.30
N ASN A 126 0.48 0.30 -9.29
CA ASN A 126 1.62 -0.58 -9.48
C ASN A 126 1.13 -1.93 -10.00
N ARG A 127 1.63 -2.36 -11.16
CA ARG A 127 1.21 -3.59 -11.84
C ARG A 127 2.44 -4.32 -12.40
N THR A 128 2.23 -5.58 -12.75
CA THR A 128 3.17 -6.38 -13.53
C THR A 128 2.50 -6.76 -14.83
N ILE A 129 3.21 -6.63 -15.95
CA ILE A 129 2.73 -7.11 -17.26
C ILE A 129 2.78 -8.62 -17.26
N THR A 130 1.66 -9.28 -17.52
CA THR A 130 1.58 -10.76 -17.61
C THR A 130 1.71 -11.26 -19.05
N SER A 131 1.29 -10.46 -20.05
CA SER A 131 1.46 -10.76 -21.46
C SER A 131 1.51 -9.50 -22.31
N VAL A 132 2.12 -9.61 -23.50
CA VAL A 132 2.15 -8.57 -24.54
C VAL A 132 1.76 -9.22 -25.86
N ASP A 133 0.82 -8.62 -26.58
CA ASP A 133 0.38 -9.03 -27.91
C ASP A 133 0.23 -7.77 -28.80
N GLY A 134 1.20 -7.54 -29.65
CA GLY A 134 1.31 -6.28 -30.39
C GLY A 134 1.38 -5.09 -29.42
N ASN A 135 0.45 -4.17 -29.53
CA ASN A 135 0.35 -3.05 -28.60
C ASN A 135 -0.57 -3.32 -27.39
N ASN A 136 -1.16 -4.52 -27.31
CA ASN A 136 -2.03 -4.89 -26.19
C ASN A 136 -1.20 -5.53 -25.08
N ILE A 137 -1.42 -5.09 -23.86
CA ILE A 137 -0.83 -5.70 -22.66
C ILE A 137 -1.92 -6.23 -21.74
N THR A 138 -1.60 -7.29 -21.01
CA THR A 138 -2.40 -7.75 -19.89
C THR A 138 -1.62 -7.51 -18.59
N ILE A 139 -2.30 -7.09 -17.54
CA ILE A 139 -1.71 -6.78 -16.23
C ILE A 139 -2.21 -7.76 -15.16
N ASP A 140 -1.40 -7.94 -14.11
CA ASP A 140 -1.61 -8.91 -13.03
C ASP A 140 -2.83 -8.65 -12.13
N ALA A 141 -3.29 -7.40 -12.08
CA ALA A 141 -4.51 -7.04 -11.35
C ALA A 141 -5.27 -5.94 -12.10
N PRO A 142 -6.61 -5.94 -12.04
CA PRO A 142 -7.42 -5.00 -12.79
C PRO A 142 -7.26 -3.55 -12.31
N LEU A 143 -7.69 -2.61 -13.16
CA LEU A 143 -7.87 -1.21 -12.81
C LEU A 143 -9.03 -1.07 -11.82
N THR A 144 -8.85 -0.29 -10.78
CA THR A 144 -9.91 -0.05 -9.77
C THR A 144 -10.81 1.15 -10.10
N MET A 145 -10.45 1.91 -11.15
CA MET A 145 -11.19 3.08 -11.59
C MET A 145 -11.18 3.17 -13.12
N THR A 146 -12.20 3.74 -13.70
CA THR A 146 -12.31 3.99 -15.14
C THR A 146 -11.22 4.98 -15.61
N ILE A 147 -10.55 4.63 -16.70
CA ILE A 147 -9.74 5.56 -17.49
C ILE A 147 -10.60 6.08 -18.63
N ASP A 148 -10.64 7.38 -18.86
CA ASP A 148 -11.44 8.02 -19.91
C ASP A 148 -10.64 9.18 -20.51
N GLN A 149 -10.57 9.21 -21.84
CA GLN A 149 -9.84 10.24 -22.58
C GLN A 149 -10.39 11.65 -22.30
N LEU A 150 -11.67 11.79 -22.01
CA LEU A 150 -12.29 13.06 -21.65
C LEU A 150 -11.71 13.68 -20.39
N TYR A 151 -11.13 12.84 -19.52
CA TYR A 151 -10.56 13.23 -18.23
C TYR A 151 -9.04 13.06 -18.17
N GLY A 152 -8.37 13.12 -19.33
CA GLY A 152 -6.90 13.17 -19.42
C GLY A 152 -6.22 11.84 -19.65
N ASN A 153 -6.97 10.76 -19.93
CA ASN A 153 -6.43 9.43 -20.22
C ASN A 153 -5.34 8.97 -19.22
N ALA A 154 -4.63 7.88 -19.51
CA ALA A 154 -3.57 7.36 -18.65
C ALA A 154 -2.25 7.19 -19.40
N SER A 155 -1.18 7.08 -18.63
CA SER A 155 0.15 6.70 -19.11
C SER A 155 0.68 5.53 -18.33
N LEU A 156 1.36 4.62 -19.02
CA LEU A 156 2.16 3.57 -18.43
C LEU A 156 3.59 4.09 -18.25
N ILE A 157 4.16 3.88 -17.07
CA ILE A 157 5.53 4.24 -16.73
C ILE A 157 6.24 2.94 -16.34
N THR A 158 7.30 2.56 -17.06
CA THR A 158 8.15 1.45 -16.62
C THR A 158 8.81 1.84 -15.30
N SER A 159 8.84 0.91 -14.35
CA SER A 159 9.34 1.25 -13.02
C SER A 159 9.99 0.05 -12.35
N TYR A 160 10.95 0.33 -11.48
CA TYR A 160 11.60 -0.67 -10.66
C TYR A 160 12.01 -0.07 -9.31
N ASN A 161 11.70 -0.77 -8.22
CA ASN A 161 12.15 -0.36 -6.88
C ASN A 161 13.13 -1.39 -6.31
N LYS A 162 14.43 -1.06 -6.33
CA LYS A 162 15.50 -1.91 -5.77
C LYS A 162 15.43 -2.06 -4.26
N GLY A 163 14.79 -1.11 -3.58
CA GLY A 163 14.66 -1.10 -2.13
C GLY A 163 13.44 -1.85 -1.60
N GLU A 164 12.60 -2.41 -2.47
CA GLU A 164 11.45 -3.21 -2.06
C GLU A 164 11.90 -4.49 -1.36
N ILE A 165 11.26 -4.82 -0.24
CA ILE A 165 11.44 -6.09 0.45
C ILE A 165 10.23 -6.99 0.22
N THR A 166 10.45 -8.31 0.25
CA THR A 166 9.44 -9.31 -0.10
C THR A 166 9.41 -10.45 0.89
N GLU A 167 8.31 -11.22 0.88
CA GLU A 167 8.19 -12.45 1.65
C GLU A 167 8.42 -12.27 3.15
N CYS A 168 7.88 -11.19 3.72
CA CYS A 168 7.92 -10.90 5.14
C CYS A 168 6.56 -11.19 5.78
N GLY A 169 6.55 -11.64 7.03
CA GLY A 169 5.31 -11.99 7.70
C GLY A 169 5.31 -11.78 9.20
N VAL A 170 4.08 -11.58 9.74
CA VAL A 170 3.78 -11.60 11.18
C VAL A 170 2.66 -12.58 11.40
N GLU A 171 2.86 -13.55 12.31
CA GLU A 171 1.85 -14.59 12.47
C GLU A 171 1.82 -15.26 13.85
N ASN A 172 0.63 -15.82 14.19
CA ASN A 172 0.41 -16.65 15.37
C ASN A 172 0.73 -15.96 16.71
N MET A 173 0.20 -14.77 16.95
CA MET A 173 0.42 -14.05 18.21
C MET A 173 -0.69 -13.05 18.51
N THR A 174 -0.70 -12.52 19.70
CA THR A 174 -1.43 -11.29 20.03
C THR A 174 -0.44 -10.13 20.06
N ILE A 175 -0.80 -9.02 19.44
CA ILE A 175 -0.08 -7.76 19.55
C ILE A 175 -1.03 -6.68 20.10
N GLU A 176 -0.50 -5.84 20.97
CA GLU A 176 -1.30 -4.93 21.78
C GLU A 176 -0.56 -3.63 22.05
N SER A 177 -1.30 -2.55 22.10
CA SER A 177 -0.83 -1.27 22.61
C SER A 177 -1.24 -1.09 24.08
N ALA A 178 -0.30 -0.69 24.94
CA ALA A 178 -0.70 -0.07 26.21
C ALA A 178 -1.45 1.24 25.89
N HIS A 179 -2.47 1.55 26.65
CA HIS A 179 -3.32 2.73 26.48
C HIS A 179 -3.81 3.23 27.84
N ASN A 180 -4.45 4.38 27.83
CA ASN A 180 -5.03 4.94 29.04
C ASN A 180 -6.49 4.47 29.21
N ASP A 181 -6.73 3.50 30.05
CA ASP A 181 -8.07 2.94 30.32
C ASP A 181 -9.09 3.97 30.83
N TRP A 182 -8.62 5.08 31.40
CA TRP A 182 -9.47 6.16 31.93
C TRP A 182 -9.93 7.16 30.87
N ASN A 183 -9.29 7.15 29.70
CA ASN A 183 -9.63 8.02 28.58
C ASN A 183 -10.12 7.21 27.39
N PRO A 184 -11.43 7.08 27.15
CA PRO A 184 -11.96 6.31 26.03
C PRO A 184 -11.67 6.93 24.65
N LYS A 185 -11.09 8.15 24.63
CA LYS A 185 -10.64 8.86 23.42
C LYS A 185 -9.12 9.03 23.41
N ASP A 186 -8.39 8.18 24.13
CA ASP A 186 -6.94 8.21 24.10
C ASP A 186 -6.42 7.85 22.70
N GLU A 187 -5.62 8.72 22.13
CA GLU A 187 -4.91 8.51 20.87
C GLU A 187 -3.39 8.66 21.04
N ASP A 188 -2.92 8.97 22.26
CA ASP A 188 -1.51 9.17 22.56
C ASP A 188 -0.84 7.85 22.97
N HIS A 189 -1.00 6.84 22.11
CA HIS A 189 -0.38 5.53 22.24
C HIS A 189 -0.15 4.94 20.86
N CYS A 190 0.32 3.69 20.76
CA CYS A 190 0.64 3.03 19.50
C CYS A 190 -0.54 3.08 18.52
N TRP A 191 -0.33 3.67 17.35
CA TRP A 191 -1.39 3.85 16.35
C TRP A 191 -1.64 2.61 15.54
N ASP A 192 -0.60 1.96 15.03
CA ASP A 192 -0.74 0.82 14.13
C ASP A 192 -0.12 -0.45 14.70
N GLY A 193 -0.79 -1.57 14.52
CA GLY A 193 -0.23 -2.86 14.91
C GLY A 193 0.93 -3.25 13.99
N VAL A 194 0.69 -3.28 12.68
CA VAL A 194 1.68 -3.56 11.66
C VAL A 194 1.62 -2.48 10.58
N TRP A 195 2.73 -1.83 10.32
CA TRP A 195 2.90 -0.86 9.25
C TRP A 195 3.75 -1.44 8.13
N MET A 196 3.25 -1.43 6.89
CA MET A 196 3.98 -1.93 5.72
C MET A 196 4.21 -0.83 4.70
N ASN A 197 5.44 -0.74 4.19
CA ASN A 197 5.86 0.30 3.25
C ASN A 197 6.92 -0.25 2.29
N TYR A 198 6.76 -0.04 0.98
CA TYR A 198 7.66 -0.57 -0.05
C TYR A 198 7.86 -2.09 0.05
N THR A 199 6.75 -2.83 0.13
CA THR A 199 6.76 -4.28 0.33
C THR A 199 5.93 -5.00 -0.72
N SER A 200 6.24 -6.27 -0.98
CA SER A 200 5.37 -7.16 -1.77
C SER A 200 5.39 -8.59 -1.25
N ASP A 201 4.31 -9.31 -1.54
CA ASP A 201 4.19 -10.73 -1.17
C ASP A 201 4.36 -10.98 0.34
N CYS A 202 3.84 -10.06 1.15
CA CYS A 202 3.92 -10.10 2.60
C CYS A 202 2.59 -10.56 3.22
N TRP A 203 2.61 -10.91 4.51
CA TRP A 203 1.40 -11.34 5.17
C TRP A 203 1.33 -11.00 6.65
N VAL A 204 0.10 -10.90 7.14
CA VAL A 204 -0.26 -10.89 8.56
C VAL A 204 -1.34 -11.95 8.76
N ARG A 205 -1.05 -12.99 9.53
CA ARG A 205 -1.91 -14.16 9.66
C ARG A 205 -2.11 -14.58 11.09
N ARG A 206 -3.37 -14.88 11.45
CA ARG A 206 -3.70 -15.39 12.79
C ARG A 206 -3.10 -14.53 13.89
N VAL A 207 -3.29 -13.20 13.78
CA VAL A 207 -2.86 -12.20 14.75
C VAL A 207 -4.08 -11.55 15.37
N ASP A 208 -4.13 -11.49 16.69
CA ASP A 208 -5.11 -10.70 17.40
C ASP A 208 -4.52 -9.32 17.70
N PHE A 209 -5.26 -8.28 17.37
CA PHE A 209 -4.88 -6.88 17.58
C PHE A 209 -5.70 -6.28 18.70
N LYS A 210 -5.05 -5.58 19.63
CA LYS A 210 -5.73 -4.96 20.77
C LYS A 210 -5.24 -3.53 20.99
N HIS A 211 -6.21 -2.64 21.19
CA HIS A 211 -6.00 -1.27 21.68
C HIS A 211 -5.10 -0.39 20.80
N PHE A 212 -5.14 -0.52 19.50
CA PHE A 212 -4.46 0.41 18.59
C PHE A 212 -5.37 1.60 18.30
N ALA A 213 -4.81 2.82 18.31
CA ALA A 213 -5.58 4.04 18.07
C ALA A 213 -5.99 4.22 16.61
N GLY A 214 -5.18 3.78 15.67
CA GLY A 214 -5.40 3.91 14.23
C GLY A 214 -5.87 2.61 13.59
N SER A 215 -4.95 1.71 13.26
CA SER A 215 -5.29 0.50 12.52
C SER A 215 -4.54 -0.76 12.99
N ALA A 216 -5.17 -1.91 12.77
CA ALA A 216 -4.52 -3.20 12.99
C ALA A 216 -3.36 -3.40 12.01
N VAL A 217 -3.61 -3.18 10.71
CA VAL A 217 -2.61 -3.28 9.63
C VAL A 217 -2.75 -2.06 8.73
N ASN A 218 -1.66 -1.35 8.54
CA ASN A 218 -1.58 -0.16 7.70
C ASN A 218 -0.68 -0.45 6.50
N LEU A 219 -1.28 -0.49 5.29
CA LEU A 219 -0.59 -0.75 4.03
C LEU A 219 -0.32 0.58 3.33
N GLN A 220 0.93 0.96 3.26
CA GLN A 220 1.37 2.25 2.75
C GLN A 220 2.04 2.16 1.35
N LYS A 221 2.79 3.18 1.01
CA LYS A 221 3.38 3.44 -0.32
C LYS A 221 3.99 2.20 -0.97
N GLN A 222 3.52 1.87 -2.17
CA GLN A 222 4.01 0.75 -2.99
C GLN A 222 3.95 -0.63 -2.31
N THR A 223 3.11 -0.78 -1.28
CA THR A 223 2.78 -2.08 -0.72
C THR A 223 1.80 -2.80 -1.65
N ARG A 224 2.07 -4.07 -1.96
CA ARG A 224 1.26 -4.84 -2.91
C ARG A 224 1.28 -6.34 -2.61
N ARG A 225 0.25 -7.06 -3.07
CA ARG A 225 0.08 -8.51 -2.89
C ARG A 225 0.30 -8.93 -1.43
N THR A 226 -0.36 -8.22 -0.53
CA THR A 226 -0.32 -8.51 0.90
C THR A 226 -1.58 -9.26 1.31
N THR A 227 -1.41 -10.32 2.07
CA THR A 227 -2.51 -11.10 2.65
C THR A 227 -2.67 -10.76 4.12
N VAL A 228 -3.89 -10.40 4.53
CA VAL A 228 -4.27 -10.18 5.93
C VAL A 228 -5.43 -11.12 6.26
N GLU A 229 -5.24 -12.05 7.23
CA GLU A 229 -6.24 -13.08 7.60
C GLU A 229 -6.19 -13.44 9.11
#